data_a6edcbd1ed3daa4fefd102369afda099
#
_entry.id   a6edcbd1ed3daa4fefd102369afda099
#
_cell.length_a   1.000
_cell.length_b   1.000
_cell.length_c   1.000
_cell.angle_alpha   90.00
_cell.angle_beta   90.00
_cell.angle_gamma   90.00
#
_symmetry.space_group_name_H-M   'P 1'
#
loop_
_entity.id
_entity.type
_entity.pdbx_description
1 polymer ?
#
loop_
_entity_poly.entity_id
_entity_poly.type
_entity_poly.pdbx_seq_one_letter_code
_entity_poly.pdbx_strand_id
1 'polypeptide(L)'
;MRNVILASGKNSESRMTKPLKLLNIVGARPNLVKIAPLMREMKRHAEIEPVLVHTGQHYDEKLSDIFFRQMEIPAPDVNLEVGSGSHAAQTAEILRRVEPVLLDHKPDLVLVVGDVNSTIAVSLAAVKLGIPVAHVEAGLRSFDRTMPEEINRLLTDAIASYLFVTEEDAIEHLLKEGRPRESIYLVGNVMIDALRQFLPLAQKSGVGSELGLLDGNGWRKFAVLTLHRPSNVDSAEILAGLLRAINALAAVLPIIFPVHPRTQQRLADANISLHPQFRLVPPIGYLDFLCLLNSATLVLTDSGGIQEETTALGVPCLTLRDNTERPITISQGTNQLVGTHPDKIVAGAQAVLAGKAKTGRIPPFWDGRAAERIVEILLRVVPRGERRVAVT
;
A
#
# COMPACT_ATOMS: atom_id res chain seq x y z
N MET A 1 45.48 -9.05 63.62
CA MET A 1 44.99 -9.61 62.37
C MET A 1 43.55 -9.18 62.21
N ARG A 2 43.28 -8.19 61.40
CA ARG A 2 41.90 -7.69 61.08
C ARG A 2 41.66 -7.90 59.61
N ASN A 3 40.75 -8.80 59.27
CA ASN A 3 40.26 -9.01 57.92
C ASN A 3 39.37 -7.82 57.48
N VAL A 4 39.81 -7.14 56.43
CA VAL A 4 39.00 -6.15 55.72
C VAL A 4 38.32 -6.86 54.55
N ILE A 5 37.03 -7.08 54.64
CA ILE A 5 36.19 -7.54 53.52
C ILE A 5 35.80 -6.31 52.69
N LEU A 6 36.39 -6.20 51.50
CA LEU A 6 35.96 -5.23 50.50
C LEU A 6 34.74 -5.80 49.77
N ALA A 7 33.56 -5.26 50.06
CA ALA A 7 32.36 -5.49 49.29
C ALA A 7 32.42 -4.65 48.00
N SER A 8 32.73 -5.28 46.88
CA SER A 8 32.55 -4.65 45.54
C SER A 8 31.11 -4.73 45.12
N GLY A 9 30.35 -3.73 45.48
CA GLY A 9 29.02 -3.50 44.89
C GLY A 9 29.20 -3.03 43.45
N LYS A 10 29.06 -3.93 42.48
CA LYS A 10 28.84 -3.54 41.09
C LYS A 10 27.37 -3.11 40.96
N ASN A 11 27.11 -1.82 41.11
CA ASN A 11 25.90 -1.22 40.58
C ASN A 11 25.93 -1.33 39.05
N SER A 12 25.29 -2.33 38.50
CA SER A 12 24.94 -2.35 37.10
C SER A 12 23.74 -1.39 36.90
N GLU A 13 24.01 -0.09 36.87
CA GLU A 13 23.11 0.85 36.26
C GLU A 13 22.93 0.41 34.79
N SER A 14 21.79 -0.20 34.46
CA SER A 14 21.39 -0.41 33.11
C SER A 14 21.25 0.98 32.47
N ARG A 15 22.26 1.40 31.68
CA ARG A 15 22.15 2.57 30.83
C ARG A 15 20.91 2.33 29.94
N MET A 16 19.78 2.94 30.30
CA MET A 16 18.63 3.01 29.40
C MET A 16 19.10 3.72 28.14
N THR A 17 19.33 2.96 27.10
CA THR A 17 19.62 3.52 25.78
C THR A 17 18.40 4.30 25.32
N LYS A 18 18.61 5.52 24.82
CA LYS A 18 17.53 6.35 24.25
C LYS A 18 16.75 5.53 23.21
N PRO A 19 15.41 5.58 23.23
CA PRO A 19 14.60 4.93 22.20
C PRO A 19 15.00 5.40 20.78
N LEU A 20 14.93 4.50 19.82
CA LEU A 20 15.16 4.77 18.41
C LEU A 20 13.99 5.59 17.87
N LYS A 21 14.23 6.85 17.50
CA LYS A 21 13.20 7.74 16.96
C LYS A 21 13.01 7.49 15.47
N LEU A 22 11.86 6.94 15.09
CA LEU A 22 11.49 6.62 13.71
C LEU A 22 10.42 7.59 13.20
N LEU A 23 10.75 8.36 12.17
CA LEU A 23 9.78 9.20 11.47
C LEU A 23 9.10 8.40 10.36
N ASN A 24 7.82 8.14 10.50
CA ASN A 24 7.01 7.32 9.60
C ASN A 24 6.16 8.24 8.71
N ILE A 25 6.30 8.10 7.39
CA ILE A 25 5.73 9.04 6.42
C ILE A 25 4.55 8.42 5.70
N VAL A 26 3.44 9.15 5.69
CA VAL A 26 2.26 8.82 4.89
C VAL A 26 1.78 10.04 4.11
N GLY A 27 1.20 9.84 2.93
CA GLY A 27 0.75 10.94 2.08
C GLY A 27 -0.56 10.66 1.34
N ALA A 28 -0.87 9.40 1.11
CA ALA A 28 -2.06 8.98 0.38
C ALA A 28 -2.72 7.79 1.08
N ARG A 29 -4.00 7.53 0.79
CA ARG A 29 -4.75 6.43 1.43
C ARG A 29 -4.06 5.06 1.38
N PRO A 30 -3.47 4.62 0.25
CA PRO A 30 -2.75 3.35 0.22
C PRO A 30 -1.60 3.27 1.23
N ASN A 31 -0.95 4.41 1.55
CA ASN A 31 0.10 4.42 2.57
C ASN A 31 -0.48 4.17 3.98
N LEU A 32 -1.72 4.63 4.27
CA LEU A 32 -2.36 4.42 5.57
C LEU A 32 -2.58 2.92 5.83
N VAL A 33 -3.02 2.17 4.83
CA VAL A 33 -3.17 0.70 4.95
C VAL A 33 -1.83 0.04 5.28
N LYS A 34 -0.76 0.47 4.62
CA LYS A 34 0.58 -0.11 4.77
C LYS A 34 1.24 0.26 6.10
N ILE A 35 1.01 1.48 6.59
CA ILE A 35 1.64 1.97 7.82
C ILE A 35 0.95 1.44 9.09
N ALA A 36 -0.33 1.09 9.02
CA ALA A 36 -1.10 0.64 10.18
C ALA A 36 -0.44 -0.54 10.92
N PRO A 37 -0.08 -1.67 10.26
CA PRO A 37 0.59 -2.78 10.93
C PRO A 37 1.98 -2.39 11.47
N LEU A 38 2.72 -1.52 10.78
CA LEU A 38 4.03 -1.04 11.22
C LEU A 38 3.92 -0.20 12.49
N MET A 39 3.01 0.78 12.53
CA MET A 39 2.78 1.61 13.72
C MET A 39 2.32 0.78 14.92
N ARG A 40 1.47 -0.22 14.67
CA ARG A 40 1.01 -1.15 15.70
C ARG A 40 2.17 -1.97 16.26
N GLU A 41 3.04 -2.51 15.40
CA GLU A 41 4.19 -3.30 15.82
C GLU A 41 5.22 -2.44 16.55
N MET A 42 5.58 -1.27 16.03
CA MET A 42 6.51 -0.35 16.68
C MET A 42 6.10 0.01 18.12
N LYS A 43 4.79 0.20 18.36
CA LYS A 43 4.25 0.51 19.70
C LYS A 43 4.43 -0.63 20.72
N ARG A 44 4.71 -1.85 20.29
CA ARG A 44 4.99 -2.99 21.19
C ARG A 44 6.41 -2.98 21.72
N HIS A 45 7.30 -2.15 21.14
CA HIS A 45 8.71 -2.08 21.47
C HIS A 45 9.03 -0.76 22.17
N ALA A 46 9.32 -0.83 23.47
CA ALA A 46 9.70 0.35 24.27
C ALA A 46 11.00 1.02 23.78
N GLU A 47 11.79 0.30 23.00
CA GLU A 47 13.02 0.79 22.36
C GLU A 47 12.77 1.65 21.13
N ILE A 48 11.52 1.84 20.70
CA ILE A 48 11.14 2.66 19.54
C ILE A 48 10.24 3.81 19.98
N GLU A 49 10.55 5.01 19.48
CA GLU A 49 9.71 6.20 19.53
C GLU A 49 9.16 6.45 18.11
N PRO A 50 7.98 5.92 17.76
CA PRO A 50 7.41 6.12 16.44
C PRO A 50 6.72 7.47 16.35
N VAL A 51 7.10 8.31 15.38
CA VAL A 51 6.47 9.57 15.04
C VAL A 51 5.77 9.43 13.69
N LEU A 52 4.51 9.78 13.57
CA LEU A 52 3.73 9.71 12.34
C LEU A 52 3.60 11.09 11.70
N VAL A 53 4.10 11.25 10.47
CA VAL A 53 4.01 12.47 9.69
C VAL A 53 3.10 12.24 8.49
N HIS A 54 2.01 12.99 8.41
CA HIS A 54 1.10 13.02 7.26
C HIS A 54 1.46 14.20 6.36
N THR A 55 1.79 13.95 5.08
CA THR A 55 2.16 15.04 4.18
C THR A 55 0.96 15.85 3.67
N GLY A 56 -0.23 15.28 3.71
CA GLY A 56 -1.43 15.93 3.16
C GLY A 56 -1.52 15.86 1.64
N GLN A 57 -0.78 14.93 0.98
CA GLN A 57 -0.77 14.80 -0.48
C GLN A 57 -2.16 14.57 -1.09
N HIS A 58 -2.99 13.75 -0.45
CA HIS A 58 -4.41 13.56 -0.74
C HIS A 58 -5.18 13.74 0.56
N TYR A 59 -5.74 14.91 0.75
CA TYR A 59 -6.45 15.26 1.96
C TYR A 59 -7.94 15.48 1.66
N ASP A 60 -8.74 14.47 1.98
CA ASP A 60 -10.18 14.59 2.20
C ASP A 60 -10.40 14.27 3.69
N GLU A 61 -10.62 15.31 4.50
CA GLU A 61 -10.73 15.21 5.96
C GLU A 61 -11.67 14.07 6.39
N LYS A 62 -12.87 14.04 5.80
CA LYS A 62 -13.91 13.08 6.21
C LYS A 62 -13.53 11.63 5.89
N LEU A 63 -12.92 11.40 4.72
CA LEU A 63 -12.51 10.06 4.33
C LEU A 63 -11.22 9.62 5.06
N SER A 64 -10.30 10.53 5.31
CA SER A 64 -9.08 10.24 6.06
C SER A 64 -9.39 9.88 7.51
N ASP A 65 -10.26 10.62 8.20
CA ASP A 65 -10.67 10.34 9.57
C ASP A 65 -11.32 8.96 9.71
N ILE A 66 -12.15 8.56 8.75
CA ILE A 66 -12.75 7.22 8.73
C ILE A 66 -11.66 6.16 8.64
N PHE A 67 -10.66 6.35 7.76
CA PHE A 67 -9.54 5.43 7.62
C PHE A 67 -8.71 5.33 8.90
N PHE A 68 -8.34 6.46 9.52
CA PHE A 68 -7.58 6.47 10.77
C PHE A 68 -8.31 5.70 11.88
N ARG A 69 -9.62 5.89 12.01
CA ARG A 69 -10.43 5.18 13.01
C ARG A 69 -10.58 3.70 12.70
N GLN A 70 -10.94 3.34 11.46
CA GLN A 70 -11.16 1.94 11.06
C GLN A 70 -9.88 1.11 11.13
N MET A 71 -8.72 1.72 10.87
CA MET A 71 -7.42 1.05 10.88
C MET A 71 -6.67 1.17 12.20
N GLU A 72 -7.27 1.78 13.23
CA GLU A 72 -6.65 1.99 14.53
C GLU A 72 -5.28 2.70 14.43
N ILE A 73 -5.11 3.56 13.40
CA ILE A 73 -3.90 4.36 13.23
C ILE A 73 -4.00 5.55 14.18
N PRO A 74 -2.93 5.89 14.93
CA PRO A 74 -2.93 7.11 15.74
C PRO A 74 -3.10 8.36 14.88
N ALA A 75 -3.65 9.43 15.43
CA ALA A 75 -3.60 10.72 14.77
C ALA A 75 -2.14 11.06 14.41
N PRO A 76 -1.87 11.69 13.26
CA PRO A 76 -0.53 12.12 12.91
C PRO A 76 0.01 13.11 13.96
N ASP A 77 1.28 12.92 14.35
CA ASP A 77 1.99 13.86 15.22
C ASP A 77 2.26 15.18 14.49
N VAL A 78 2.43 15.11 13.16
CA VAL A 78 2.63 16.27 12.28
C VAL A 78 1.80 16.10 11.00
N ASN A 79 1.10 17.16 10.58
CA ASN A 79 0.44 17.26 9.29
C ASN A 79 1.08 18.41 8.47
N LEU A 80 1.60 18.09 7.28
CA LEU A 80 2.24 19.09 6.42
C LEU A 80 1.23 19.88 5.56
N GLU A 81 0.00 19.40 5.41
CA GLU A 81 -1.10 20.09 4.69
C GLU A 81 -0.73 20.55 3.26
N VAL A 82 -0.04 19.68 2.52
CA VAL A 82 0.49 20.06 1.20
C VAL A 82 -0.63 20.22 0.15
N GLY A 83 -1.66 19.37 0.22
CA GLY A 83 -2.78 19.39 -0.73
C GLY A 83 -2.46 18.79 -2.10
N SER A 84 -3.44 18.91 -3.02
CA SER A 84 -3.35 18.42 -4.39
C SER A 84 -2.63 19.43 -5.28
N GLY A 85 -1.92 18.94 -6.31
CA GLY A 85 -1.21 19.76 -7.27
C GLY A 85 -0.58 18.92 -8.38
N SER A 86 0.18 19.54 -9.28
CA SER A 86 1.01 18.79 -10.22
C SER A 86 2.10 18.02 -9.46
N HIS A 87 2.60 16.92 -10.04
CA HIS A 87 3.64 16.12 -9.40
C HIS A 87 4.84 16.97 -8.95
N ALA A 88 5.32 17.90 -9.81
CA ALA A 88 6.45 18.77 -9.50
C ALA A 88 6.14 19.73 -8.34
N ALA A 89 5.00 20.44 -8.39
CA ALA A 89 4.61 21.40 -7.35
C ALA A 89 4.41 20.68 -6.00
N GLN A 90 3.73 19.55 -6.00
CA GLN A 90 3.50 18.76 -4.81
C GLN A 90 4.80 18.22 -4.19
N THR A 91 5.70 17.67 -5.01
CA THR A 91 7.03 17.21 -4.56
C THR A 91 7.85 18.34 -3.95
N ALA A 92 7.87 19.51 -4.60
CA ALA A 92 8.59 20.69 -4.10
C ALA A 92 8.03 21.16 -2.74
N GLU A 93 6.71 21.20 -2.60
CA GLU A 93 6.07 21.66 -1.37
C GLU A 93 6.27 20.66 -0.22
N ILE A 94 6.25 19.35 -0.48
CA ILE A 94 6.59 18.34 0.52
C ILE A 94 8.03 18.52 1.00
N LEU A 95 9.01 18.67 0.07
CA LEU A 95 10.40 18.93 0.40
C LEU A 95 10.55 20.14 1.33
N ARG A 96 9.93 21.26 0.96
CA ARG A 96 9.99 22.52 1.70
C ARG A 96 9.41 22.40 3.12
N ARG A 97 8.29 21.67 3.28
CA ARG A 97 7.60 21.56 4.58
C ARG A 97 8.16 20.48 5.48
N VAL A 98 8.77 19.44 4.93
CA VAL A 98 9.31 18.34 5.74
C VAL A 98 10.67 18.67 6.35
N GLU A 99 11.49 19.51 5.70
CA GLU A 99 12.83 19.86 6.18
C GLU A 99 12.84 20.41 7.61
N PRO A 100 12.03 21.42 7.98
CA PRO A 100 11.94 21.88 9.37
C PRO A 100 11.54 20.78 10.35
N VAL A 101 10.65 19.89 9.96
CA VAL A 101 10.22 18.75 10.79
C VAL A 101 11.38 17.79 11.06
N LEU A 102 12.19 17.50 10.04
CA LEU A 102 13.39 16.66 10.19
C LEU A 102 14.43 17.29 11.10
N LEU A 103 14.63 18.61 10.98
CA LEU A 103 15.58 19.38 11.81
C LEU A 103 15.13 19.46 13.27
N ASP A 104 13.84 19.59 13.53
CA ASP A 104 13.27 19.68 14.88
C ASP A 104 13.25 18.31 15.57
N HIS A 105 12.67 17.30 14.91
CA HIS A 105 12.53 15.95 15.47
C HIS A 105 13.85 15.19 15.57
N LYS A 106 14.83 15.46 14.69
CA LYS A 106 16.15 14.80 14.63
C LYS A 106 16.02 13.26 14.70
N PRO A 107 15.27 12.63 13.79
CA PRO A 107 15.04 11.20 13.84
C PRO A 107 16.32 10.41 13.57
N ASP A 108 16.40 9.21 14.14
CA ASP A 108 17.47 8.27 13.84
C ASP A 108 17.30 7.64 12.46
N LEU A 109 16.04 7.56 11.97
CA LEU A 109 15.68 7.01 10.68
C LEU A 109 14.34 7.61 10.20
N VAL A 110 14.23 7.80 8.88
CA VAL A 110 12.96 8.04 8.20
C VAL A 110 12.49 6.77 7.54
N LEU A 111 11.24 6.37 7.79
CA LEU A 111 10.60 5.22 7.15
C LEU A 111 9.54 5.71 6.17
N VAL A 112 9.66 5.30 4.91
CA VAL A 112 8.71 5.60 3.83
C VAL A 112 8.10 4.30 3.29
N VAL A 113 6.86 4.37 2.81
CA VAL A 113 6.14 3.21 2.27
C VAL A 113 5.60 3.49 0.86
N GLY A 114 5.79 2.53 -0.06
CA GLY A 114 5.26 2.62 -1.43
C GLY A 114 5.93 3.69 -2.29
N ASP A 115 5.20 4.30 -3.22
CA ASP A 115 5.76 4.97 -4.41
C ASP A 115 5.12 6.33 -4.75
N VAL A 116 4.46 6.97 -3.81
CA VAL A 116 3.84 8.29 -4.01
C VAL A 116 4.87 9.42 -3.96
N ASN A 117 4.48 10.65 -4.36
CA ASN A 117 5.38 11.80 -4.32
C ASN A 117 5.97 12.06 -2.92
N SER A 118 5.20 11.79 -1.87
CA SER A 118 5.67 11.90 -0.49
C SER A 118 6.85 10.99 -0.19
N THR A 119 6.85 9.78 -0.76
CA THR A 119 7.91 8.78 -0.57
C THR A 119 9.26 9.35 -1.03
N ILE A 120 9.36 9.79 -2.28
CA ILE A 120 10.62 10.33 -2.80
C ILE A 120 11.00 11.69 -2.22
N ALA A 121 10.03 12.60 -2.06
CA ALA A 121 10.32 13.95 -1.57
C ALA A 121 10.92 13.91 -0.15
N VAL A 122 10.31 13.16 0.76
CA VAL A 122 10.83 13.06 2.13
C VAL A 122 12.14 12.27 2.18
N SER A 123 12.30 11.22 1.37
CA SER A 123 13.56 10.49 1.26
C SER A 123 14.70 11.39 0.82
N LEU A 124 14.47 12.25 -0.19
CA LEU A 124 15.47 13.18 -0.69
C LEU A 124 15.86 14.23 0.36
N ALA A 125 14.89 14.80 1.09
CA ALA A 125 15.17 15.71 2.19
C ALA A 125 16.01 15.05 3.30
N ALA A 126 15.60 13.84 3.72
CA ALA A 126 16.26 13.10 4.78
C ALA A 126 17.73 12.79 4.45
N VAL A 127 18.01 12.24 3.25
CA VAL A 127 19.39 11.87 2.90
C VAL A 127 20.30 13.09 2.75
N LYS A 128 19.79 14.25 2.31
CA LYS A 128 20.54 15.50 2.25
C LYS A 128 20.91 16.03 3.65
N LEU A 129 20.13 15.71 4.66
CA LEU A 129 20.41 16.00 6.06
C LEU A 129 21.23 14.89 6.76
N GLY A 130 21.68 13.88 6.02
CA GLY A 130 22.44 12.74 6.58
C GLY A 130 21.58 11.77 7.40
N ILE A 131 20.26 11.84 7.29
CA ILE A 131 19.34 10.94 7.97
C ILE A 131 19.10 9.70 7.08
N PRO A 132 19.34 8.46 7.56
CA PRO A 132 19.11 7.27 6.78
C PRO A 132 17.62 7.05 6.51
N VAL A 133 17.33 6.42 5.37
CA VAL A 133 15.97 6.11 4.92
C VAL A 133 15.76 4.61 4.84
N ALA A 134 14.65 4.14 5.35
CA ALA A 134 14.13 2.79 5.12
C ALA A 134 12.95 2.86 4.15
N HIS A 135 13.02 2.12 3.05
CA HIS A 135 11.95 2.02 2.08
C HIS A 135 11.25 0.67 2.21
N VAL A 136 9.98 0.70 2.58
CA VAL A 136 9.09 -0.48 2.63
C VAL A 136 8.35 -0.60 1.31
N GLU A 137 8.35 -1.79 0.74
CA GLU A 137 7.86 -2.10 -0.62
C GLU A 137 8.88 -1.68 -1.70
N ALA A 138 10.17 -1.83 -1.39
CA ALA A 138 11.28 -1.54 -2.30
C ALA A 138 11.42 -2.59 -3.42
N GLY A 139 12.05 -2.19 -4.52
CA GLY A 139 12.44 -3.11 -5.61
C GLY A 139 11.34 -3.51 -6.57
N LEU A 140 10.10 -3.07 -6.37
CA LEU A 140 9.01 -3.32 -7.32
C LEU A 140 9.21 -2.50 -8.60
N ARG A 141 9.01 -3.13 -9.78
CA ARG A 141 9.21 -2.49 -11.08
C ARG A 141 8.10 -2.84 -12.06
N SER A 142 7.53 -1.80 -12.67
CA SER A 142 6.65 -1.93 -13.85
C SER A 142 7.44 -1.86 -15.16
N PHE A 143 8.68 -1.35 -15.10
CA PHE A 143 9.53 -1.01 -16.24
C PHE A 143 8.91 0.02 -17.20
N ASP A 144 7.88 0.71 -16.76
CA ASP A 144 7.19 1.76 -17.51
C ASP A 144 7.54 3.14 -16.90
N ARG A 145 8.56 3.79 -17.47
CA ARG A 145 9.01 5.12 -17.02
C ARG A 145 8.05 6.26 -17.34
N THR A 146 6.96 6.00 -18.03
CA THR A 146 5.90 7.01 -18.21
C THR A 146 5.03 7.13 -16.94
N MET A 147 5.13 6.15 -16.04
CA MET A 147 4.45 6.20 -14.74
C MET A 147 5.26 7.01 -13.72
N PRO A 148 4.68 8.06 -13.12
CA PRO A 148 5.33 8.82 -12.05
C PRO A 148 5.76 7.94 -10.87
N GLU A 149 4.98 6.93 -10.53
CA GLU A 149 5.27 5.98 -9.46
C GLU A 149 6.53 5.15 -9.74
N GLU A 150 6.79 4.78 -11.00
CA GLU A 150 8.01 4.06 -11.36
C GLU A 150 9.26 4.94 -11.16
N ILE A 151 9.17 6.21 -11.53
CA ILE A 151 10.23 7.19 -11.26
C ILE A 151 10.48 7.30 -9.76
N ASN A 152 9.41 7.42 -8.97
CA ASN A 152 9.51 7.52 -7.51
C ASN A 152 10.18 6.27 -6.90
N ARG A 153 9.81 5.05 -7.35
CA ARG A 153 10.43 3.80 -6.89
C ARG A 153 11.94 3.77 -7.16
N LEU A 154 12.32 4.01 -8.41
CA LEU A 154 13.72 4.01 -8.84
C LEU A 154 14.57 4.98 -8.01
N LEU A 155 14.09 6.21 -7.84
CA LEU A 155 14.82 7.24 -7.11
C LEU A 155 14.89 6.94 -5.61
N THR A 156 13.80 6.50 -5.00
CA THR A 156 13.76 6.17 -3.58
C THR A 156 14.69 4.99 -3.27
N ASP A 157 14.63 3.92 -4.07
CA ASP A 157 15.48 2.75 -3.91
C ASP A 157 16.96 3.09 -4.09
N ALA A 158 17.29 4.02 -5.01
CA ALA A 158 18.66 4.45 -5.24
C ALA A 158 19.29 5.15 -4.03
N ILE A 159 18.51 5.86 -3.21
CA ILE A 159 19.00 6.66 -2.08
C ILE A 159 18.71 6.07 -0.70
N ALA A 160 17.81 5.07 -0.59
CA ALA A 160 17.48 4.45 0.69
C ALA A 160 18.64 3.62 1.24
N SER A 161 18.81 3.63 2.57
CA SER A 161 19.83 2.84 3.28
C SER A 161 19.36 1.41 3.55
N TYR A 162 18.06 1.20 3.76
CA TYR A 162 17.44 -0.09 4.08
C TYR A 162 16.26 -0.32 3.13
N LEU A 163 16.28 -1.47 2.44
CA LEU A 163 15.36 -1.82 1.37
C LEU A 163 14.57 -3.06 1.78
N PHE A 164 13.32 -2.86 2.19
CA PHE A 164 12.43 -3.95 2.62
C PHE A 164 11.57 -4.39 1.45
N VAL A 165 11.84 -5.59 0.95
CA VAL A 165 11.21 -6.13 -0.26
C VAL A 165 10.12 -7.15 0.05
N THR A 166 9.11 -7.18 -0.79
CA THR A 166 7.92 -8.01 -0.65
C THR A 166 8.10 -9.42 -1.23
N GLU A 167 9.03 -9.58 -2.18
CA GLU A 167 9.21 -10.78 -3.01
C GLU A 167 10.63 -10.91 -3.57
N GLU A 168 10.97 -12.09 -4.07
CA GLU A 168 12.33 -12.39 -4.56
C GLU A 168 12.69 -11.60 -5.83
N ASP A 169 11.76 -11.39 -6.76
CA ASP A 169 11.99 -10.63 -7.99
C ASP A 169 12.48 -9.20 -7.67
N ALA A 170 11.97 -8.61 -6.58
CA ALA A 170 12.40 -7.28 -6.13
C ALA A 170 13.87 -7.26 -5.68
N ILE A 171 14.37 -8.35 -5.10
CA ILE A 171 15.81 -8.48 -4.77
C ILE A 171 16.64 -8.43 -6.05
N GLU A 172 16.23 -9.18 -7.08
CA GLU A 172 16.96 -9.22 -8.35
C GLU A 172 17.02 -7.85 -9.03
N HIS A 173 15.91 -7.10 -9.01
CA HIS A 173 15.85 -5.74 -9.56
C HIS A 173 16.87 -4.83 -8.87
N LEU A 174 16.86 -4.80 -7.54
CA LEU A 174 17.76 -3.96 -6.75
C LEU A 174 19.23 -4.32 -6.94
N LEU A 175 19.56 -5.62 -7.00
CA LEU A 175 20.92 -6.07 -7.28
C LEU A 175 21.39 -5.66 -8.68
N LYS A 176 20.53 -5.78 -9.70
CA LYS A 176 20.81 -5.31 -11.07
C LYS A 176 21.03 -3.79 -11.14
N GLU A 177 20.37 -3.05 -10.26
CA GLU A 177 20.53 -1.59 -10.11
C GLU A 177 21.72 -1.19 -9.24
N GLY A 178 22.52 -2.17 -8.79
CA GLY A 178 23.76 -1.94 -8.03
C GLY A 178 23.56 -1.71 -6.53
N ARG A 179 22.40 -2.05 -5.99
CA ARG A 179 22.19 -1.94 -4.53
C ARG A 179 22.95 -3.07 -3.80
N PRO A 180 23.64 -2.75 -2.68
CA PRO A 180 24.38 -3.76 -1.92
C PRO A 180 23.42 -4.79 -1.32
N ARG A 181 23.79 -6.08 -1.38
CA ARG A 181 22.95 -7.18 -0.89
C ARG A 181 22.57 -7.03 0.60
N GLU A 182 23.50 -6.53 1.41
CA GLU A 182 23.34 -6.28 2.84
C GLU A 182 22.32 -5.19 3.19
N SER A 183 21.93 -4.35 2.23
CA SER A 183 20.87 -3.35 2.39
C SER A 183 19.48 -3.88 2.07
N ILE A 184 19.35 -5.09 1.52
CA ILE A 184 18.11 -5.66 0.98
C ILE A 184 17.60 -6.77 1.90
N TYR A 185 16.37 -6.64 2.39
CA TYR A 185 15.74 -7.55 3.36
C TYR A 185 14.41 -8.06 2.81
N LEU A 186 14.30 -9.36 2.59
CA LEU A 186 13.02 -10.00 2.23
C LEU A 186 12.18 -10.14 3.50
N VAL A 187 11.09 -9.40 3.56
CA VAL A 187 10.25 -9.31 4.76
C VAL A 187 8.80 -9.76 4.52
N GLY A 188 8.37 -9.80 3.27
CA GLY A 188 6.99 -10.00 2.88
C GLY A 188 6.24 -8.68 2.73
N ASN A 189 4.92 -8.73 2.73
CA ASN A 189 4.07 -7.64 2.29
C ASN A 189 3.19 -7.10 3.42
N VAL A 190 3.41 -5.84 3.82
CA VAL A 190 2.63 -5.16 4.87
C VAL A 190 1.16 -4.95 4.50
N MET A 191 0.81 -4.94 3.19
CA MET A 191 -0.60 -4.95 2.76
C MET A 191 -1.30 -6.22 3.23
N ILE A 192 -0.59 -7.36 3.21
CA ILE A 192 -1.14 -8.64 3.66
C ILE A 192 -1.24 -8.70 5.19
N ASP A 193 -0.35 -8.02 5.91
CA ASP A 193 -0.48 -7.86 7.35
C ASP A 193 -1.77 -7.10 7.68
N ALA A 194 -2.01 -5.97 6.99
CA ALA A 194 -3.25 -5.19 7.14
C ALA A 194 -4.48 -6.02 6.77
N LEU A 195 -4.46 -6.69 5.62
CA LEU A 195 -5.56 -7.55 5.18
C LEU A 195 -5.91 -8.60 6.24
N ARG A 196 -4.93 -9.36 6.74
CA ARG A 196 -5.15 -10.40 7.75
C ARG A 196 -5.66 -9.85 9.08
N GLN A 197 -5.18 -8.67 9.46
CA GLN A 197 -5.64 -7.97 10.66
C GLN A 197 -7.10 -7.56 10.56
N PHE A 198 -7.50 -6.99 9.42
CA PHE A 198 -8.82 -6.37 9.26
C PHE A 198 -9.88 -7.31 8.69
N LEU A 199 -9.50 -8.43 8.09
CA LEU A 199 -10.45 -9.39 7.50
C LEU A 199 -11.52 -9.88 8.49
N PRO A 200 -11.21 -10.22 9.76
CA PRO A 200 -12.24 -10.63 10.72
C PRO A 200 -13.25 -9.52 11.06
N LEU A 201 -12.84 -8.25 10.98
CA LEU A 201 -13.73 -7.10 11.16
C LEU A 201 -14.55 -6.86 9.88
N ALA A 202 -13.92 -6.94 8.71
CA ALA A 202 -14.57 -6.80 7.42
C ALA A 202 -15.69 -7.85 7.22
N GLN A 203 -15.49 -9.08 7.66
CA GLN A 203 -16.51 -10.14 7.59
C GLN A 203 -17.79 -9.84 8.41
N LYS A 204 -17.73 -8.87 9.33
CA LYS A 204 -18.90 -8.41 10.11
C LYS A 204 -19.62 -7.24 9.45
N SER A 205 -19.15 -6.75 8.29
CA SER A 205 -19.75 -5.63 7.58
C SER A 205 -21.16 -5.96 7.08
N GLY A 206 -22.05 -4.97 7.19
CA GLY A 206 -23.43 -5.05 6.66
C GLY A 206 -23.53 -4.79 5.16
N VAL A 207 -22.42 -4.47 4.46
CA VAL A 207 -22.41 -4.03 3.06
C VAL A 207 -23.07 -5.01 2.10
N GLY A 208 -22.98 -6.31 2.37
CA GLY A 208 -23.64 -7.34 1.57
C GLY A 208 -25.17 -7.22 1.59
N SER A 209 -25.75 -6.95 2.77
CA SER A 209 -27.19 -6.71 2.94
C SER A 209 -27.60 -5.38 2.33
N GLU A 210 -26.85 -4.31 2.57
CA GLU A 210 -27.12 -2.96 2.06
C GLU A 210 -27.14 -2.93 0.52
N LEU A 211 -26.24 -3.68 -0.09
CA LEU A 211 -26.17 -3.81 -1.54
C LEU A 211 -27.06 -4.95 -2.10
N GLY A 212 -27.84 -5.65 -1.28
CA GLY A 212 -28.71 -6.74 -1.74
C GLY A 212 -27.95 -7.89 -2.41
N LEU A 213 -26.71 -8.15 -1.95
CA LEU A 213 -25.84 -9.22 -2.42
C LEU A 213 -25.96 -10.50 -1.61
N LEU A 214 -26.86 -10.52 -0.62
CA LEU A 214 -27.18 -11.69 0.18
C LEU A 214 -28.54 -12.25 -0.21
N ASP A 215 -28.69 -13.58 -0.10
CA ASP A 215 -29.96 -14.29 -0.17
C ASP A 215 -30.01 -15.36 0.93
N GLY A 216 -31.07 -16.17 0.95
CA GLY A 216 -31.26 -17.22 1.95
C GLY A 216 -30.13 -18.28 1.99
N ASN A 217 -29.27 -18.34 0.97
CA ASN A 217 -28.16 -19.27 0.83
C ASN A 217 -26.78 -18.61 1.08
N GLY A 218 -26.76 -17.31 1.41
CA GLY A 218 -25.55 -16.53 1.63
C GLY A 218 -25.25 -15.52 0.52
N TRP A 219 -23.97 -15.38 0.13
CA TRP A 219 -23.56 -14.45 -0.92
C TRP A 219 -23.98 -14.92 -2.31
N ARG A 220 -24.65 -14.02 -3.06
CA ARG A 220 -24.89 -14.21 -4.50
C ARG A 220 -23.57 -14.07 -5.24
N LYS A 221 -23.50 -14.61 -6.47
CA LYS A 221 -22.37 -14.33 -7.37
C LYS A 221 -22.39 -12.88 -7.80
N PHE A 222 -21.27 -12.19 -7.70
CA PHE A 222 -21.07 -10.83 -8.17
C PHE A 222 -19.59 -10.58 -8.49
N ALA A 223 -19.31 -9.52 -9.24
CA ALA A 223 -17.95 -9.03 -9.43
C ALA A 223 -17.79 -7.64 -8.81
N VAL A 224 -16.58 -7.36 -8.38
CA VAL A 224 -16.14 -6.01 -7.99
C VAL A 224 -15.31 -5.41 -9.12
N LEU A 225 -15.60 -4.16 -9.49
CA LEU A 225 -14.83 -3.39 -10.44
C LEU A 225 -14.16 -2.20 -9.74
N THR A 226 -12.88 -1.96 -10.07
CA THR A 226 -12.22 -0.69 -9.73
C THR A 226 -11.45 -0.15 -10.92
N LEU A 227 -11.60 1.15 -11.20
CA LEU A 227 -10.88 1.88 -12.24
C LEU A 227 -10.48 3.25 -11.70
N HIS A 228 -9.19 3.54 -11.71
CA HIS A 228 -8.66 4.81 -11.22
C HIS A 228 -7.36 5.26 -11.94
N ARG A 229 -6.75 4.41 -12.76
CA ARG A 229 -5.54 4.78 -13.51
C ARG A 229 -5.89 5.77 -14.62
N PRO A 230 -5.13 6.89 -14.74
CA PRO A 230 -5.33 7.87 -15.81
C PRO A 230 -5.36 7.25 -17.20
N SER A 231 -4.50 6.26 -17.48
CA SER A 231 -4.47 5.53 -18.75
C SER A 231 -5.80 4.87 -19.11
N ASN A 232 -6.62 4.48 -18.13
CA ASN A 232 -7.90 3.82 -18.33
C ASN A 232 -9.09 4.79 -18.30
N VAL A 233 -9.02 5.83 -17.44
CA VAL A 233 -10.18 6.70 -17.18
C VAL A 233 -10.11 8.04 -17.91
N ASP A 234 -8.93 8.52 -18.31
CA ASP A 234 -8.77 9.81 -18.99
C ASP A 234 -8.86 9.67 -20.54
N SER A 235 -8.70 8.46 -21.10
CA SER A 235 -8.98 8.18 -22.52
C SER A 235 -10.42 7.75 -22.72
N ALA A 236 -11.22 8.59 -23.40
CA ALA A 236 -12.62 8.28 -23.65
C ALA A 236 -12.82 6.98 -24.45
N GLU A 237 -11.92 6.67 -25.40
CA GLU A 237 -11.97 5.46 -26.23
C GLU A 237 -11.71 4.21 -25.40
N ILE A 238 -10.64 4.21 -24.59
CA ILE A 238 -10.28 3.08 -23.72
C ILE A 238 -11.37 2.85 -22.68
N LEU A 239 -11.83 3.90 -22.00
CA LEU A 239 -12.90 3.81 -21.01
C LEU A 239 -14.17 3.25 -21.63
N ALA A 240 -14.58 3.74 -22.81
CA ALA A 240 -15.74 3.24 -23.51
C ALA A 240 -15.59 1.76 -23.92
N GLY A 241 -14.40 1.35 -24.34
CA GLY A 241 -14.09 -0.06 -24.65
C GLY A 241 -14.22 -0.96 -23.42
N LEU A 242 -13.62 -0.56 -22.31
CA LEU A 242 -13.71 -1.26 -21.01
C LEU A 242 -15.17 -1.36 -20.54
N LEU A 243 -15.90 -0.24 -20.57
CA LEU A 243 -17.29 -0.22 -20.12
C LEU A 243 -18.19 -1.11 -20.97
N ARG A 244 -18.04 -1.14 -22.29
CA ARG A 244 -18.83 -2.03 -23.17
C ARG A 244 -18.58 -3.50 -22.82
N ALA A 245 -17.31 -3.90 -22.63
CA ALA A 245 -16.97 -5.28 -22.28
C ALA A 245 -17.55 -5.67 -20.91
N ILE A 246 -17.37 -4.82 -19.90
CA ILE A 246 -17.82 -5.11 -18.53
C ILE A 246 -19.35 -5.02 -18.42
N ASN A 247 -19.98 -4.12 -19.17
CA ASN A 247 -21.44 -4.00 -19.25
C ASN A 247 -22.11 -5.25 -19.85
N ALA A 248 -21.46 -5.90 -20.83
CA ALA A 248 -21.93 -7.18 -21.37
C ALA A 248 -21.87 -8.30 -20.31
N LEU A 249 -20.87 -8.29 -19.42
CA LEU A 249 -20.79 -9.23 -18.31
C LEU A 249 -21.89 -9.01 -17.26
N ALA A 250 -22.39 -7.77 -17.12
CA ALA A 250 -23.44 -7.45 -16.16
C ALA A 250 -24.76 -8.18 -16.44
N ALA A 251 -24.97 -8.67 -17.66
CA ALA A 251 -26.14 -9.49 -17.99
C ALA A 251 -26.17 -10.84 -17.27
N VAL A 252 -25.00 -11.37 -16.88
CA VAL A 252 -24.85 -12.71 -16.26
C VAL A 252 -24.25 -12.65 -14.85
N LEU A 253 -23.61 -11.55 -14.49
CA LEU A 253 -22.93 -11.37 -13.20
C LEU A 253 -23.08 -9.91 -12.74
N PRO A 254 -23.79 -9.62 -11.63
CA PRO A 254 -23.86 -8.27 -11.08
C PRO A 254 -22.47 -7.67 -10.88
N ILE A 255 -22.27 -6.43 -11.32
CA ILE A 255 -21.03 -5.69 -11.18
C ILE A 255 -21.23 -4.60 -10.12
N ILE A 256 -20.40 -4.58 -9.10
CA ILE A 256 -20.38 -3.53 -8.08
C ILE A 256 -19.16 -2.66 -8.34
N PHE A 257 -19.38 -1.39 -8.62
CA PHE A 257 -18.33 -0.43 -8.91
C PHE A 257 -18.36 0.74 -7.91
N PRO A 258 -17.59 0.70 -6.83
CA PRO A 258 -17.34 1.87 -6.00
C PRO A 258 -16.59 2.91 -6.81
N VAL A 259 -17.26 4.04 -7.12
CA VAL A 259 -16.75 5.02 -8.08
C VAL A 259 -16.47 6.36 -7.41
N HIS A 260 -15.28 6.91 -7.68
CA HIS A 260 -14.93 8.26 -7.25
C HIS A 260 -15.70 9.31 -8.09
N PRO A 261 -16.14 10.46 -7.52
CA PRO A 261 -16.89 11.48 -8.25
C PRO A 261 -16.27 11.90 -9.58
N ARG A 262 -14.94 12.05 -9.64
CA ARG A 262 -14.22 12.35 -10.90
C ARG A 262 -14.44 11.28 -11.97
N THR A 263 -14.32 10.01 -11.60
CA THR A 263 -14.55 8.90 -12.54
C THR A 263 -16.01 8.81 -12.92
N GLN A 264 -16.93 9.07 -11.97
CA GLN A 264 -18.38 9.10 -12.27
C GLN A 264 -18.72 10.14 -13.34
N GLN A 265 -18.10 11.33 -13.30
CA GLN A 265 -18.30 12.33 -14.35
C GLN A 265 -17.81 11.82 -15.72
N ARG A 266 -16.63 11.18 -15.78
CA ARG A 266 -16.10 10.56 -17.01
C ARG A 266 -17.01 9.47 -17.57
N LEU A 267 -17.63 8.68 -16.68
CA LEU A 267 -18.61 7.65 -17.06
C LEU A 267 -19.87 8.28 -17.70
N ALA A 268 -20.35 9.37 -17.12
CA ALA A 268 -21.50 10.12 -17.68
C ALA A 268 -21.17 10.71 -19.06
N ASP A 269 -19.96 11.29 -19.21
CA ASP A 269 -19.51 11.88 -20.48
C ASP A 269 -19.37 10.82 -21.59
N ALA A 270 -19.07 9.56 -21.23
CA ALA A 270 -18.97 8.45 -22.17
C ALA A 270 -20.31 8.05 -22.79
N ASN A 271 -21.43 8.52 -22.25
CA ASN A 271 -22.81 8.31 -22.75
C ASN A 271 -23.12 6.83 -23.05
N ILE A 272 -22.70 5.92 -22.20
CA ILE A 272 -22.93 4.48 -22.33
C ILE A 272 -24.14 4.10 -21.45
N SER A 273 -25.16 3.47 -22.05
CA SER A 273 -26.25 2.90 -21.29
C SER A 273 -25.75 1.68 -20.50
N LEU A 274 -25.75 1.79 -19.18
CA LEU A 274 -25.33 0.70 -18.29
C LEU A 274 -26.46 -0.30 -18.05
N HIS A 275 -26.13 -1.58 -18.03
CA HIS A 275 -27.05 -2.65 -17.66
C HIS A 275 -27.56 -2.45 -16.22
N PRO A 276 -28.83 -2.76 -15.87
CA PRO A 276 -29.35 -2.59 -14.51
C PRO A 276 -28.52 -3.29 -13.39
N GLN A 277 -27.83 -4.37 -13.74
CA GLN A 277 -26.95 -5.06 -12.81
C GLN A 277 -25.51 -4.51 -12.77
N PHE A 278 -25.19 -3.48 -13.57
CA PHE A 278 -23.96 -2.71 -13.46
C PHE A 278 -24.23 -1.54 -12.49
N ARG A 279 -23.83 -1.72 -11.25
CA ARG A 279 -24.22 -0.83 -10.14
C ARG A 279 -23.07 0.06 -9.73
N LEU A 280 -23.22 1.37 -10.01
CA LEU A 280 -22.35 2.40 -9.47
C LEU A 280 -22.74 2.65 -8.00
N VAL A 281 -21.77 2.59 -7.09
CA VAL A 281 -21.98 2.89 -5.69
C VAL A 281 -21.00 3.99 -5.25
N PRO A 282 -21.34 4.82 -4.26
CA PRO A 282 -20.39 5.79 -3.71
C PRO A 282 -19.11 5.11 -3.25
N PRO A 283 -17.99 5.86 -3.05
CA PRO A 283 -16.80 5.35 -2.39
C PRO A 283 -17.16 4.75 -1.04
N ILE A 284 -16.67 3.55 -0.78
CA ILE A 284 -16.93 2.79 0.46
C ILE A 284 -15.66 2.71 1.33
N GLY A 285 -15.84 2.49 2.61
CA GLY A 285 -14.74 2.32 3.56
C GLY A 285 -13.93 1.04 3.31
N TYR A 286 -12.71 0.98 3.86
CA TYR A 286 -11.81 -0.15 3.64
C TYR A 286 -12.38 -1.49 4.11
N LEU A 287 -13.03 -1.52 5.29
CA LEU A 287 -13.62 -2.76 5.82
C LEU A 287 -14.74 -3.29 4.94
N ASP A 288 -15.64 -2.42 4.47
CA ASP A 288 -16.73 -2.80 3.57
C ASP A 288 -16.18 -3.25 2.22
N PHE A 289 -15.17 -2.54 1.70
CA PHE A 289 -14.51 -2.92 0.46
C PHE A 289 -13.80 -4.28 0.57
N LEU A 290 -13.10 -4.53 1.66
CA LEU A 290 -12.45 -5.81 1.94
C LEU A 290 -13.47 -6.95 2.09
N CYS A 291 -14.65 -6.67 2.68
CA CYS A 291 -15.76 -7.61 2.74
C CYS A 291 -16.24 -7.99 1.33
N LEU A 292 -16.42 -7.01 0.46
CA LEU A 292 -16.80 -7.25 -0.94
C LEU A 292 -15.73 -8.03 -1.69
N LEU A 293 -14.45 -7.66 -1.56
CA LEU A 293 -13.35 -8.38 -2.20
C LEU A 293 -13.32 -9.86 -1.78
N ASN A 294 -13.43 -10.12 -0.47
CA ASN A 294 -13.39 -11.47 0.08
C ASN A 294 -14.55 -12.35 -0.39
N SER A 295 -15.70 -11.74 -0.72
CA SER A 295 -16.93 -12.44 -1.09
C SER A 295 -17.20 -12.44 -2.61
N ALA A 296 -16.37 -11.74 -3.39
CA ALA A 296 -16.54 -11.61 -4.84
C ALA A 296 -16.25 -12.94 -5.56
N THR A 297 -17.02 -13.20 -6.61
CA THR A 297 -16.72 -14.29 -7.56
C THR A 297 -15.55 -13.93 -8.47
N LEU A 298 -15.40 -12.64 -8.77
CA LEU A 298 -14.41 -12.10 -9.68
C LEU A 298 -14.12 -10.65 -9.31
N VAL A 299 -12.86 -10.25 -9.41
CA VAL A 299 -12.44 -8.85 -9.30
C VAL A 299 -11.84 -8.40 -10.63
N LEU A 300 -12.29 -7.23 -11.12
CA LEU A 300 -11.76 -6.52 -12.28
C LEU A 300 -11.10 -5.25 -11.77
N THR A 301 -9.80 -5.04 -12.03
CA THR A 301 -9.08 -3.92 -11.41
C THR A 301 -7.92 -3.41 -12.24
N ASP A 302 -7.58 -2.13 -12.06
CA ASP A 302 -6.30 -1.55 -12.51
C ASP A 302 -5.36 -1.21 -11.35
N SER A 303 -5.75 -1.57 -10.11
CA SER A 303 -5.00 -1.29 -8.88
C SER A 303 -3.95 -2.36 -8.59
N GLY A 304 -2.70 -1.95 -8.27
CA GLY A 304 -1.65 -2.87 -7.82
C GLY A 304 -1.96 -3.53 -6.47
N GLY A 305 -2.44 -2.77 -5.49
CA GLY A 305 -2.78 -3.31 -4.16
C GLY A 305 -3.89 -4.36 -4.18
N ILE A 306 -4.92 -4.16 -5.03
CA ILE A 306 -6.03 -5.13 -5.16
C ILE A 306 -5.54 -6.46 -5.77
N GLN A 307 -4.54 -6.43 -6.66
CA GLN A 307 -3.91 -7.66 -7.17
C GLN A 307 -3.28 -8.48 -6.04
N GLU A 308 -2.66 -7.79 -5.07
CA GLU A 308 -2.06 -8.42 -3.89
C GLU A 308 -3.14 -8.97 -2.95
N GLU A 309 -4.15 -8.16 -2.63
CA GLU A 309 -5.25 -8.54 -1.75
C GLU A 309 -6.03 -9.75 -2.31
N THR A 310 -6.39 -9.73 -3.59
CA THR A 310 -7.10 -10.85 -4.23
C THR A 310 -6.27 -12.13 -4.29
N THR A 311 -4.95 -12.01 -4.49
CA THR A 311 -4.03 -13.15 -4.41
C THR A 311 -4.02 -13.76 -3.01
N ALA A 312 -3.96 -12.95 -1.96
CA ALA A 312 -3.97 -13.42 -0.58
C ALA A 312 -5.33 -14.01 -0.15
N LEU A 313 -6.42 -13.49 -0.71
CA LEU A 313 -7.79 -13.98 -0.48
C LEU A 313 -8.14 -15.22 -1.33
N GLY A 314 -7.33 -15.55 -2.35
CA GLY A 314 -7.63 -16.63 -3.29
C GLY A 314 -8.76 -16.27 -4.28
N VAL A 315 -9.10 -14.99 -4.44
CA VAL A 315 -10.17 -14.51 -5.31
C VAL A 315 -9.64 -14.32 -6.75
N PRO A 316 -10.34 -14.83 -7.79
CA PRO A 316 -9.96 -14.58 -9.18
C PRO A 316 -9.90 -13.09 -9.49
N CYS A 317 -8.80 -12.65 -10.13
CA CYS A 317 -8.55 -11.25 -10.46
C CYS A 317 -8.18 -11.11 -11.94
N LEU A 318 -8.84 -10.17 -12.64
CA LEU A 318 -8.47 -9.76 -13.98
C LEU A 318 -7.94 -8.33 -13.93
N THR A 319 -6.67 -8.17 -14.24
CA THR A 319 -6.01 -6.86 -14.26
C THR A 319 -6.19 -6.20 -15.62
N LEU A 320 -6.83 -5.04 -15.61
CA LEU A 320 -7.17 -4.22 -16.77
C LEU A 320 -6.00 -3.31 -17.16
N ARG A 321 -4.82 -3.89 -17.32
CA ARG A 321 -3.56 -3.24 -17.67
C ARG A 321 -2.70 -4.16 -18.53
N ASP A 322 -1.80 -3.58 -19.32
CA ASP A 322 -0.85 -4.32 -20.16
C ASP A 322 0.43 -4.72 -19.40
N ASN A 323 0.70 -4.07 -18.27
CA ASN A 323 1.83 -4.36 -17.37
C ASN A 323 1.39 -4.37 -15.91
N THR A 324 2.27 -4.85 -15.04
CA THR A 324 2.10 -4.75 -13.58
C THR A 324 3.46 -4.70 -12.88
N GLU A 325 3.52 -3.95 -11.82
CA GLU A 325 4.64 -3.95 -10.87
C GLU A 325 4.57 -5.09 -9.86
N ARG A 326 3.57 -5.98 -9.99
CA ARG A 326 3.30 -7.12 -9.09
C ARG A 326 3.34 -8.47 -9.84
N PRO A 327 4.44 -8.84 -10.53
CA PRO A 327 4.50 -10.06 -11.35
C PRO A 327 4.23 -11.33 -10.55
N ILE A 328 4.53 -11.34 -9.25
CA ILE A 328 4.29 -12.48 -8.37
C ILE A 328 2.79 -12.83 -8.27
N THR A 329 1.90 -11.85 -8.37
CA THR A 329 0.45 -12.08 -8.36
C THR A 329 -0.02 -12.83 -9.60
N ILE A 330 0.75 -12.72 -10.71
CA ILE A 330 0.52 -13.47 -11.95
C ILE A 330 1.20 -14.83 -11.88
N SER A 331 2.48 -14.89 -11.52
CA SER A 331 3.23 -16.15 -11.55
C SER A 331 2.78 -17.15 -10.49
N GLN A 332 2.42 -16.67 -9.30
CA GLN A 332 2.01 -17.51 -8.16
C GLN A 332 0.55 -17.30 -7.75
N GLY A 333 0.00 -16.08 -7.88
CA GLY A 333 -1.35 -15.73 -7.42
C GLY A 333 -2.46 -16.04 -8.40
N THR A 334 -3.64 -15.51 -8.10
CA THR A 334 -4.89 -15.68 -8.87
C THR A 334 -5.05 -14.67 -9.99
N ASN A 335 -4.14 -13.70 -10.11
CA ASN A 335 -4.24 -12.62 -11.06
C ASN A 335 -3.94 -13.04 -12.50
N GLN A 336 -4.67 -12.45 -13.45
CA GLN A 336 -4.45 -12.56 -14.89
C GLN A 336 -4.40 -11.17 -15.50
N LEU A 337 -3.36 -10.88 -16.27
CA LEU A 337 -3.21 -9.65 -17.01
C LEU A 337 -4.00 -9.75 -18.33
N VAL A 338 -5.09 -9.00 -18.47
CA VAL A 338 -5.96 -9.07 -19.64
C VAL A 338 -5.89 -7.81 -20.52
N GLY A 339 -5.16 -6.79 -20.05
CA GLY A 339 -5.08 -5.50 -20.74
C GLY A 339 -6.41 -4.78 -20.78
N THR A 340 -6.51 -3.85 -21.73
CA THR A 340 -7.75 -3.09 -21.97
C THR A 340 -8.57 -3.68 -23.13
N HIS A 341 -8.27 -4.90 -23.57
CA HIS A 341 -8.89 -5.55 -24.72
C HIS A 341 -10.24 -6.20 -24.34
N PRO A 342 -11.37 -5.75 -24.92
CA PRO A 342 -12.70 -6.24 -24.58
C PRO A 342 -12.85 -7.76 -24.64
N ASP A 343 -12.32 -8.39 -25.69
CA ASP A 343 -12.44 -9.83 -25.90
C ASP A 343 -11.71 -10.64 -24.82
N LYS A 344 -10.52 -10.18 -24.39
CA LYS A 344 -9.74 -10.83 -23.33
C LYS A 344 -10.43 -10.71 -21.97
N ILE A 345 -11.05 -9.54 -21.71
CA ILE A 345 -11.80 -9.31 -20.47
C ILE A 345 -13.00 -10.25 -20.40
N VAL A 346 -13.79 -10.32 -21.47
CA VAL A 346 -14.97 -11.20 -21.54
C VAL A 346 -14.55 -12.66 -21.45
N ALA A 347 -13.55 -13.10 -22.20
CA ALA A 347 -13.05 -14.48 -22.16
C ALA A 347 -12.53 -14.89 -20.77
N GLY A 348 -11.76 -14.01 -20.12
CA GLY A 348 -11.27 -14.23 -18.76
C GLY A 348 -12.41 -14.37 -17.74
N ALA A 349 -13.40 -13.49 -17.80
CA ALA A 349 -14.56 -13.55 -16.92
C ALA A 349 -15.42 -14.81 -17.17
N GLN A 350 -15.64 -15.19 -18.42
CA GLN A 350 -16.34 -16.43 -18.77
C GLN A 350 -15.62 -17.67 -18.26
N ALA A 351 -14.29 -17.70 -18.34
CA ALA A 351 -13.50 -18.80 -17.79
C ALA A 351 -13.70 -18.93 -16.27
N VAL A 352 -13.71 -17.82 -15.53
CA VAL A 352 -14.00 -17.80 -14.09
C VAL A 352 -15.40 -18.34 -13.80
N LEU A 353 -16.41 -17.86 -14.52
CA LEU A 353 -17.82 -18.29 -14.35
C LEU A 353 -18.03 -19.78 -14.68
N ALA A 354 -17.24 -20.32 -15.61
CA ALA A 354 -17.25 -21.74 -15.97
C ALA A 354 -16.44 -22.64 -14.99
N GLY A 355 -15.95 -22.08 -13.87
CA GLY A 355 -15.13 -22.83 -12.90
C GLY A 355 -13.70 -23.13 -13.37
N LYS A 356 -13.23 -22.44 -14.40
CA LYS A 356 -11.86 -22.53 -14.97
C LYS A 356 -11.01 -21.34 -14.56
N ALA A 357 -11.27 -20.77 -13.39
CA ALA A 357 -10.47 -19.71 -12.82
C ALA A 357 -9.03 -20.20 -12.61
N LYS A 358 -8.08 -19.28 -12.80
CA LYS A 358 -6.69 -19.57 -12.45
C LYS A 358 -6.59 -19.83 -10.95
N THR A 359 -6.06 -20.99 -10.60
CA THR A 359 -5.70 -21.31 -9.21
C THR A 359 -4.35 -20.69 -8.89
N GLY A 360 -4.27 -20.07 -7.72
CA GLY A 360 -3.03 -19.48 -7.22
C GLY A 360 -2.65 -20.04 -5.85
N ARG A 361 -1.47 -19.67 -5.40
CA ARG A 361 -1.01 -19.88 -4.03
C ARG A 361 -0.58 -18.55 -3.43
N ILE A 362 -0.61 -18.46 -2.11
CA ILE A 362 -0.08 -17.28 -1.40
C ILE A 362 1.45 -17.29 -1.55
N PRO A 363 2.08 -16.20 -2.02
CA PRO A 363 3.52 -16.09 -2.13
C PRO A 363 4.23 -16.30 -0.79
N PRO A 364 5.51 -16.78 -0.79
CA PRO A 364 6.31 -16.87 0.44
C PRO A 364 6.38 -15.53 1.17
N PHE A 365 6.42 -15.56 2.51
CA PHE A 365 6.43 -14.39 3.40
C PHE A 365 5.18 -13.49 3.36
N TRP A 366 4.14 -13.82 2.58
CA TRP A 366 2.84 -13.13 2.65
C TRP A 366 1.97 -13.74 3.77
N ASP A 367 2.55 -13.84 4.93
CA ASP A 367 2.01 -14.58 6.10
C ASP A 367 1.42 -13.67 7.18
N GLY A 368 1.44 -12.34 6.98
CA GLY A 368 0.92 -11.35 7.94
C GLY A 368 1.92 -10.98 9.03
N ARG A 369 3.22 -11.17 8.81
CA ARG A 369 4.31 -10.91 9.76
C ARG A 369 5.42 -10.01 9.17
N ALA A 370 5.13 -9.28 8.11
CA ALA A 370 6.11 -8.39 7.47
C ALA A 370 6.49 -7.23 8.40
N ALA A 371 5.52 -6.61 9.07
CA ALA A 371 5.77 -5.54 10.03
C ALA A 371 6.66 -5.99 11.20
N GLU A 372 6.43 -7.17 11.75
CA GLU A 372 7.25 -7.77 12.80
C GLU A 372 8.72 -7.91 12.34
N ARG A 373 8.96 -8.50 11.15
CA ARG A 373 10.30 -8.65 10.59
C ARG A 373 10.99 -7.31 10.34
N ILE A 374 10.26 -6.32 9.82
CA ILE A 374 10.79 -4.97 9.59
C ILE A 374 11.26 -4.35 10.90
N VAL A 375 10.44 -4.37 11.94
CA VAL A 375 10.75 -3.78 13.25
C VAL A 375 11.94 -4.49 13.89
N GLU A 376 11.99 -5.83 13.88
CA GLU A 376 13.13 -6.60 14.40
C GLU A 376 14.44 -6.27 13.66
N ILE A 377 14.39 -6.12 12.33
CA ILE A 377 15.56 -5.75 11.54
C ILE A 377 15.99 -4.34 11.90
N LEU A 378 15.08 -3.36 11.95
CA LEU A 378 15.40 -1.97 12.31
C LEU A 378 16.06 -1.87 13.68
N LEU A 379 15.54 -2.56 14.69
CA LEU A 379 16.12 -2.62 16.03
C LEU A 379 17.56 -3.16 16.05
N ARG A 380 17.89 -4.04 15.10
CA ARG A 380 19.21 -4.67 14.98
C ARG A 380 20.22 -3.84 14.19
N VAL A 381 19.76 -3.18 13.10
CA VAL A 381 20.67 -2.59 12.10
C VAL A 381 20.80 -1.07 12.19
N VAL A 382 19.82 -0.37 12.77
CA VAL A 382 19.88 1.10 12.89
C VAL A 382 20.75 1.47 14.09
N PRO A 383 21.86 2.22 13.88
CA PRO A 383 22.73 2.62 14.97
C PRO A 383 22.00 3.57 15.93
N ARG A 384 22.13 3.31 17.23
CA ARG A 384 21.64 4.19 18.30
C ARG A 384 22.78 5.12 18.71
N GLY A 385 22.60 6.43 18.59
CA GLY A 385 23.61 7.39 19.03
C GLY A 385 23.35 8.80 18.53
N GLU A 386 24.03 9.79 19.13
CA GLU A 386 23.96 11.19 18.70
C GLU A 386 24.49 11.33 17.26
N ARG A 387 23.59 11.58 16.31
CA ARG A 387 23.95 12.00 14.97
C ARG A 387 24.00 13.51 14.92
N ARG A 388 25.08 14.05 14.39
CA ARG A 388 25.12 15.47 13.98
C ARG A 388 24.40 15.57 12.65
N VAL A 389 23.20 16.15 12.65
CA VAL A 389 22.53 16.55 11.41
C VAL A 389 23.42 17.63 10.76
N ALA A 390 23.86 17.39 9.53
CA ALA A 390 24.64 18.37 8.79
C ALA A 390 23.74 19.57 8.46
N VAL A 391 23.92 20.66 9.16
CA VAL A 391 23.33 21.94 8.84
C VAL A 391 24.39 22.67 8.00
N THR A 392 24.17 22.77 6.68
CA THR A 392 24.99 23.62 5.79
C THR A 392 24.30 24.95 5.55
#